data_d123bc9bfca3049faa64c88035c3d713
#
_entry.id   d123bc9bfca3049faa64c88035c3d713
#
_cell.length_a   1.000
_cell.length_b   1.000
_cell.length_c   1.000
_cell.angle_alpha   90.00
_cell.angle_beta   90.00
_cell.angle_gamma   90.00
#
_symmetry.space_group_name_H-M   'P 1'
#
loop_
_entity.id
_entity.type
_entity.pdbx_description
1 polymer ?
#
loop_
_entity_poly.entity_id
_entity_poly.type
_entity_poly.pdbx_seq_one_letter_code
_entity_poly.pdbx_strand_id
1 'polypeptide(L)'
;MPDFSKFLFFDLEYNPETQKVREYGFILGEEYVRDRNPAKLESAASKAKFIVGHNVLRHDAPILRQYFSIKFPNVKALDTLMLSSLLFPRKPYHKLRKEYLHNEDDPSDPLEDARLCKKLLEDCIEKWGSYPWQLQYLLFQFLKNEPGFSPFFELVDVPNTLKLRLKIAEIQRWFTSNYEKAICLRQDFQNEWK
;
A
#
# COMPACT_ATOMS: atom_id res chain seq x y z
N MET A 1 15.28 5.37 4.99
CA MET A 1 14.40 4.23 4.68
C MET A 1 14.01 3.55 5.99
N PRO A 2 12.76 3.09 6.16
CA PRO A 2 12.36 2.31 7.32
C PRO A 2 13.14 0.99 7.44
N ASP A 3 13.25 0.47 8.65
CA ASP A 3 13.74 -0.89 8.88
C ASP A 3 12.63 -1.89 8.53
N PHE A 4 12.85 -2.69 7.49
CA PHE A 4 11.89 -3.68 7.01
C PHE A 4 11.99 -5.05 7.71
N SER A 5 12.78 -5.21 8.74
CA SER A 5 12.96 -6.50 9.44
C SER A 5 11.66 -7.09 10.02
N LYS A 6 10.65 -6.25 10.27
CA LYS A 6 9.33 -6.63 10.79
C LYS A 6 8.21 -6.53 9.74
N PHE A 7 8.57 -6.48 8.46
CA PHE A 7 7.61 -6.42 7.35
C PHE A 7 7.56 -7.77 6.66
N LEU A 8 6.37 -8.35 6.60
CA LEU A 8 6.08 -9.55 5.84
C LEU A 8 5.57 -9.12 4.46
N PHE A 9 6.45 -9.12 3.47
CA PHE A 9 6.07 -8.97 2.07
C PHE A 9 5.64 -10.33 1.55
N PHE A 10 4.46 -10.45 0.96
CA PHE A 10 3.99 -11.73 0.51
C PHE A 10 3.03 -11.62 -0.67
N ASP A 11 2.90 -12.73 -1.39
CA ASP A 11 1.92 -12.96 -2.44
C ASP A 11 1.42 -14.39 -2.41
N LEU A 12 0.18 -14.63 -2.91
CA LEU A 12 -0.48 -15.92 -2.97
C LEU A 12 -0.87 -16.28 -4.39
N GLU A 13 -0.62 -17.54 -4.76
CA GLU A 13 -1.19 -18.15 -5.94
C GLU A 13 -2.47 -18.90 -5.57
N TYR A 14 -3.62 -18.31 -5.89
CA TYR A 14 -4.93 -18.87 -5.60
C TYR A 14 -5.63 -19.34 -6.88
N ASN A 15 -6.18 -20.56 -6.84
CA ASN A 15 -7.01 -21.07 -7.92
C ASN A 15 -8.49 -20.91 -7.53
N PRO A 16 -9.25 -20.02 -8.21
CA PRO A 16 -10.65 -19.76 -7.88
C PRO A 16 -11.59 -20.93 -8.21
N GLU A 17 -11.24 -21.78 -9.20
CA GLU A 17 -12.06 -22.94 -9.58
C GLU A 17 -12.01 -24.03 -8.54
N THR A 18 -10.81 -24.34 -8.04
CA THR A 18 -10.61 -25.35 -7.00
C THR A 18 -10.72 -24.79 -5.60
N GLN A 19 -10.79 -23.45 -5.47
CA GLN A 19 -10.79 -22.73 -4.20
C GLN A 19 -9.59 -23.08 -3.30
N LYS A 20 -8.41 -23.32 -3.89
CA LYS A 20 -7.21 -23.72 -3.16
C LYS A 20 -6.07 -22.73 -3.40
N VAL A 21 -5.32 -22.45 -2.35
CA VAL A 21 -4.01 -21.81 -2.48
C VAL A 21 -3.05 -22.86 -3.05
N ARG A 22 -2.40 -22.55 -4.15
CA ARG A 22 -1.43 -23.42 -4.83
C ARG A 22 -0.08 -23.34 -4.13
N GLU A 23 0.37 -22.13 -3.88
CA GLU A 23 1.61 -21.80 -3.21
C GLU A 23 1.59 -20.34 -2.77
N TYR A 24 2.57 -19.95 -1.99
CA TYR A 24 2.81 -18.56 -1.60
C TYR A 24 4.31 -18.27 -1.58
N GLY A 25 4.64 -16.99 -1.70
CA GLY A 25 5.98 -16.47 -1.50
C GLY A 25 5.98 -15.40 -0.42
N PHE A 26 7.02 -15.35 0.41
CA PHE A 26 7.17 -14.25 1.34
C PHE A 26 8.63 -13.88 1.61
N ILE A 27 8.81 -12.64 2.09
CA ILE A 27 10.07 -12.10 2.60
C ILE A 27 9.80 -11.52 3.98
N LEU A 28 10.57 -11.95 4.97
CA LEU A 28 10.57 -11.39 6.32
C LEU A 28 12.02 -11.22 6.80
N GLY A 29 12.49 -9.98 6.88
CA GLY A 29 13.92 -9.70 7.12
C GLY A 29 14.80 -10.30 6.03
N GLU A 30 15.69 -11.23 6.42
CA GLU A 30 16.58 -11.97 5.51
C GLU A 30 16.00 -13.33 5.09
N GLU A 31 14.79 -13.67 5.54
CA GLU A 31 14.13 -14.93 5.21
C GLU A 31 13.34 -14.77 3.90
N TYR A 32 13.66 -15.61 2.90
CA TYR A 32 13.01 -15.68 1.59
C TYR A 32 12.43 -17.08 1.43
N VAL A 33 11.12 -17.19 1.35
CA VAL A 33 10.41 -18.48 1.34
C VAL A 33 9.41 -18.53 0.20
N ARG A 34 9.44 -19.65 -0.53
CA ARG A 34 8.36 -20.11 -1.42
C ARG A 34 7.93 -21.48 -0.94
N ASP A 35 6.67 -21.64 -0.56
CA ASP A 35 6.19 -22.87 0.05
C ASP A 35 4.67 -23.06 -0.18
N ARG A 36 4.18 -24.23 0.22
CA ARG A 36 2.76 -24.60 0.21
C ARG A 36 2.23 -24.90 1.61
N ASN A 37 3.11 -25.00 2.58
CA ASN A 37 2.73 -25.34 3.97
C ASN A 37 2.31 -24.07 4.72
N PRO A 38 1.03 -23.90 5.07
CA PRO A 38 0.52 -22.68 5.72
C PRO A 38 1.18 -22.37 7.06
N ALA A 39 1.71 -23.38 7.77
CA ALA A 39 2.32 -23.16 9.09
C ALA A 39 3.54 -22.23 9.04
N LYS A 40 4.30 -22.23 7.94
CA LYS A 40 5.43 -21.31 7.79
C LYS A 40 4.97 -19.86 7.62
N LEU A 41 3.93 -19.63 6.79
CA LEU A 41 3.36 -18.30 6.60
C LEU A 41 2.73 -17.78 7.90
N GLU A 42 2.04 -18.65 8.64
CA GLU A 42 1.47 -18.32 9.94
C GLU A 42 2.55 -17.93 10.96
N SER A 43 3.64 -18.71 11.02
CA SER A 43 4.81 -18.38 11.85
C SER A 43 5.44 -17.05 11.46
N ALA A 44 5.60 -16.76 10.18
CA ALA A 44 6.13 -15.49 9.70
C ALA A 44 5.20 -14.32 10.05
N ALA A 45 3.89 -14.49 9.83
CA ALA A 45 2.88 -13.49 10.14
C ALA A 45 2.84 -13.14 11.63
N SER A 46 3.05 -14.12 12.51
CA SER A 46 3.09 -13.89 13.97
C SER A 46 4.26 -13.02 14.44
N LYS A 47 5.33 -12.96 13.66
CA LYS A 47 6.54 -12.16 13.94
C LYS A 47 6.50 -10.77 13.31
N ALA A 48 5.62 -10.57 12.33
CA ALA A 48 5.52 -9.35 11.57
C ALA A 48 4.73 -8.26 12.31
N LYS A 49 5.13 -7.01 12.15
CA LYS A 49 4.36 -5.82 12.54
C LYS A 49 3.47 -5.34 11.39
N PHE A 50 3.95 -5.48 10.16
CA PHE A 50 3.25 -5.09 8.94
C PHE A 50 3.18 -6.27 7.99
N ILE A 51 2.03 -6.43 7.35
CA ILE A 51 1.85 -7.29 6.20
C ILE A 51 1.74 -6.39 4.97
N VAL A 52 2.50 -6.70 3.94
CA VAL A 52 2.58 -5.93 2.71
C VAL A 52 2.29 -6.84 1.52
N GLY A 53 1.29 -6.50 0.75
CA GLY A 53 0.95 -7.21 -0.47
C GLY A 53 0.34 -6.27 -1.52
N HIS A 54 0.25 -6.76 -2.74
CA HIS A 54 -0.35 -6.01 -3.85
C HIS A 54 -1.83 -6.42 -3.99
N ASN A 55 -2.75 -5.52 -3.68
CA ASN A 55 -4.18 -5.81 -3.54
C ASN A 55 -4.51 -6.70 -2.32
N VAL A 56 -3.65 -6.68 -1.31
CA VAL A 56 -3.73 -7.57 -0.15
C VAL A 56 -5.05 -7.45 0.62
N LEU A 57 -5.62 -6.26 0.72
CA LEU A 57 -6.85 -6.03 1.48
C LEU A 57 -8.08 -6.67 0.84
N ARG A 58 -8.13 -6.71 -0.50
CA ARG A 58 -9.29 -7.21 -1.25
C ARG A 58 -9.11 -8.63 -1.75
N HIS A 59 -7.87 -9.11 -1.88
CA HIS A 59 -7.58 -10.43 -2.43
C HIS A 59 -6.99 -11.37 -1.38
N ASP A 60 -5.77 -11.17 -0.95
CA ASP A 60 -5.02 -12.15 -0.16
C ASP A 60 -5.52 -12.27 1.28
N ALA A 61 -5.81 -11.15 1.94
CA ALA A 61 -6.26 -11.18 3.34
C ALA A 61 -7.59 -11.92 3.55
N PRO A 62 -8.62 -11.78 2.68
CA PRO A 62 -9.81 -12.62 2.73
C PRO A 62 -9.51 -14.11 2.56
N ILE A 63 -8.65 -14.48 1.60
CA ILE A 63 -8.24 -15.86 1.34
C ILE A 63 -7.53 -16.44 2.57
N LEU A 64 -6.57 -15.71 3.13
CA LEU A 64 -5.84 -16.17 4.32
C LEU A 64 -6.76 -16.41 5.52
N ARG A 65 -7.74 -15.54 5.73
CA ARG A 65 -8.72 -15.72 6.81
C ARG A 65 -9.60 -16.95 6.60
N GLN A 66 -10.03 -17.18 5.36
CA GLN A 66 -10.96 -18.25 5.02
C GLN A 66 -10.29 -19.63 5.01
N TYR A 67 -9.08 -19.73 4.42
CA TYR A 67 -8.46 -21.02 4.13
C TYR A 67 -7.38 -21.44 5.11
N PHE A 68 -6.70 -20.47 5.72
CA PHE A 68 -5.60 -20.77 6.64
C PHE A 68 -5.94 -20.49 8.10
N SER A 69 -7.15 -19.96 8.37
CA SER A 69 -7.53 -19.53 9.73
C SER A 69 -6.48 -18.58 10.36
N ILE A 70 -5.62 -17.98 9.52
CA ILE A 70 -4.58 -17.07 9.97
C ILE A 70 -5.27 -15.81 10.48
N LYS A 71 -5.26 -15.67 11.79
CA LYS A 71 -5.71 -14.45 12.45
C LYS A 71 -4.54 -13.48 12.47
N PHE A 72 -4.73 -12.31 11.89
CA PHE A 72 -3.79 -11.19 11.98
C PHE A 72 -4.30 -10.14 12.98
N PRO A 73 -4.47 -10.49 14.28
CA PRO A 73 -5.20 -9.63 15.21
C PRO A 73 -4.51 -8.29 15.45
N ASN A 74 -3.21 -8.20 15.24
CA ASN A 74 -2.41 -7.02 15.54
C ASN A 74 -1.51 -6.59 14.37
N VAL A 75 -1.68 -7.15 13.19
CA VAL A 75 -0.83 -6.87 12.04
C VAL A 75 -1.49 -5.82 11.15
N LYS A 76 -0.74 -4.78 10.84
CA LYS A 76 -1.19 -3.68 9.99
C LYS A 76 -0.95 -4.05 8.53
N ALA A 77 -1.99 -3.98 7.72
CA ALA A 77 -1.90 -4.30 6.30
C ALA A 77 -1.57 -3.05 5.47
N LEU A 78 -0.57 -3.16 4.62
CA LEU A 78 -0.16 -2.17 3.63
C LEU A 78 -0.48 -2.70 2.24
N ASP A 79 -1.36 -2.02 1.54
CA ASP A 79 -1.78 -2.40 0.19
C ASP A 79 -1.05 -1.55 -0.85
N THR A 80 -0.06 -2.13 -1.53
CA THR A 80 0.76 -1.41 -2.50
C THR A 80 0.00 -1.03 -3.76
N LEU A 81 -1.12 -1.71 -4.11
CA LEU A 81 -1.98 -1.28 -5.21
C LEU A 81 -2.65 0.05 -4.88
N MET A 82 -3.19 0.19 -3.66
CA MET A 82 -3.82 1.44 -3.22
C MET A 82 -2.80 2.57 -3.12
N LEU A 83 -1.61 2.30 -2.56
CA LEU A 83 -0.52 3.28 -2.47
C LEU A 83 -0.02 3.71 -3.84
N SER A 84 0.19 2.77 -4.76
CA SER A 84 0.62 3.07 -6.13
C SER A 84 -0.41 3.95 -6.85
N SER A 85 -1.69 3.63 -6.73
CA SER A 85 -2.77 4.40 -7.35
C SER A 85 -2.84 5.84 -6.83
N LEU A 86 -2.57 6.05 -5.54
CA LEU A 86 -2.52 7.38 -4.94
C LEU A 86 -1.27 8.18 -5.33
N LEU A 87 -0.09 7.54 -5.27
CA LEU A 87 1.19 8.24 -5.36
C LEU A 87 1.71 8.36 -6.81
N PHE A 88 1.23 7.49 -7.71
CA PHE A 88 1.59 7.50 -9.12
C PHE A 88 0.35 7.61 -10.04
N PRO A 89 -0.53 8.59 -9.87
CA PRO A 89 -1.83 8.65 -10.56
C PRO A 89 -1.72 8.80 -12.08
N ARG A 90 -0.53 9.09 -12.62
CA ARG A 90 -0.27 9.19 -14.06
C ARG A 90 0.12 7.87 -14.71
N LYS A 91 0.39 6.82 -13.91
CA LYS A 91 0.66 5.49 -14.45
C LYS A 91 -0.62 4.92 -15.06
N PRO A 92 -0.59 4.40 -16.30
CA PRO A 92 -1.77 3.85 -16.95
C PRO A 92 -2.22 2.53 -16.32
N TYR A 93 -1.32 1.84 -15.64
CA TYR A 93 -1.56 0.57 -14.96
C TYR A 93 -0.83 0.54 -13.61
N HIS A 94 -1.42 -0.20 -12.66
CA HIS A 94 -0.85 -0.43 -11.34
C HIS A 94 -0.62 -1.93 -11.07
N LYS A 95 -0.58 -2.76 -12.11
CA LYS A 95 -0.23 -4.18 -11.99
C LYS A 95 1.25 -4.32 -11.70
N LEU A 96 1.59 -5.07 -10.66
CA LEU A 96 2.95 -5.24 -10.15
C LEU A 96 3.94 -5.67 -11.23
N ARG A 97 3.60 -6.69 -12.03
CA ARG A 97 4.50 -7.22 -13.08
C ARG A 97 4.71 -6.28 -14.25
N LYS A 98 3.67 -5.55 -14.69
CA LYS A 98 3.79 -4.60 -15.82
C LYS A 98 4.71 -3.42 -15.52
N GLU A 99 4.95 -3.11 -14.26
CA GLU A 99 5.82 -2.00 -13.87
C GLU A 99 7.30 -2.37 -13.90
N TYR A 100 7.64 -3.63 -13.62
CA TYR A 100 9.02 -4.04 -13.36
C TYR A 100 9.54 -5.15 -14.29
N LEU A 101 8.65 -5.87 -14.99
CA LEU A 101 9.03 -6.96 -15.90
C LEU A 101 8.55 -6.65 -17.32
N HIS A 102 9.42 -6.86 -18.29
CA HIS A 102 9.13 -6.62 -19.71
C HIS A 102 8.39 -7.76 -20.40
N ASN A 103 8.35 -8.97 -19.80
CA ASN A 103 7.71 -10.15 -20.38
C ASN A 103 6.46 -10.53 -19.59
N GLU A 104 5.29 -10.43 -20.23
CA GLU A 104 4.00 -10.83 -19.65
C GLU A 104 3.80 -12.36 -19.57
N ASP A 105 4.64 -13.13 -20.27
CA ASP A 105 4.50 -14.58 -20.42
C ASP A 105 5.23 -15.42 -19.36
N ASP A 106 5.94 -14.79 -18.43
CA ASP A 106 6.57 -15.52 -17.33
C ASP A 106 5.52 -16.06 -16.35
N PRO A 107 5.64 -17.34 -15.97
CA PRO A 107 4.72 -17.94 -14.99
C PRO A 107 4.78 -17.16 -13.67
N SER A 108 3.62 -17.02 -13.03
CA SER A 108 3.51 -16.34 -11.75
C SER A 108 4.45 -16.98 -10.72
N ASP A 109 5.32 -16.15 -10.12
CA ASP A 109 6.21 -16.53 -9.02
C ASP A 109 5.88 -15.66 -7.80
N PRO A 110 5.21 -16.24 -6.78
CA PRO A 110 4.78 -15.45 -5.62
C PRO A 110 5.94 -14.90 -4.80
N LEU A 111 7.13 -15.50 -4.84
CA LEU A 111 8.30 -14.95 -4.17
C LEU A 111 8.85 -13.73 -4.93
N GLU A 112 8.85 -13.78 -6.26
CA GLU A 112 9.24 -12.62 -7.07
C GLU A 112 8.22 -11.48 -6.91
N ASP A 113 6.93 -11.79 -6.90
CA ASP A 113 5.89 -10.79 -6.67
C ASP A 113 6.01 -10.15 -5.26
N ALA A 114 6.42 -10.91 -4.24
CA ALA A 114 6.76 -10.36 -2.92
C ALA A 114 7.99 -9.40 -2.98
N ARG A 115 9.01 -9.70 -3.81
CA ARG A 115 10.16 -8.78 -4.02
C ARG A 115 9.73 -7.50 -4.72
N LEU A 116 8.92 -7.62 -5.76
CA LEU A 116 8.38 -6.47 -6.49
C LEU A 116 7.48 -5.60 -5.59
N CYS A 117 6.71 -6.23 -4.72
CA CYS A 117 5.89 -5.54 -3.73
C CYS A 117 6.76 -4.73 -2.74
N LYS A 118 7.88 -5.30 -2.28
CA LYS A 118 8.87 -4.58 -1.45
C LYS A 118 9.42 -3.37 -2.18
N LYS A 119 9.87 -3.56 -3.43
CA LYS A 119 10.41 -2.48 -4.27
C LYS A 119 9.39 -1.38 -4.49
N LEU A 120 8.13 -1.74 -4.77
CA LEU A 120 7.06 -0.75 -4.96
C LEU A 120 6.76 0.04 -3.67
N LEU A 121 6.82 -0.58 -2.49
CA LEU A 121 6.68 0.14 -1.23
C LEU A 121 7.84 1.13 -1.02
N GLU A 122 9.08 0.76 -1.35
CA GLU A 122 10.24 1.66 -1.31
C GLU A 122 10.02 2.87 -2.22
N ASP A 123 9.57 2.64 -3.47
CA ASP A 123 9.26 3.70 -4.43
C ASP A 123 8.10 4.60 -3.94
N CYS A 124 7.10 4.03 -3.27
CA CYS A 124 6.01 4.81 -2.64
C CYS A 124 6.52 5.73 -1.53
N ILE A 125 7.43 5.25 -0.69
CA ILE A 125 8.03 6.04 0.41
C ILE A 125 8.88 7.18 -0.16
N GLU A 126 9.70 6.89 -1.17
CA GLU A 126 10.50 7.91 -1.85
C GLU A 126 9.60 8.96 -2.51
N LYS A 127 8.56 8.49 -3.22
CA LYS A 127 7.60 9.38 -3.88
C LYS A 127 6.87 10.29 -2.90
N TRP A 128 6.46 9.77 -1.75
CA TRP A 128 5.89 10.57 -0.67
C TRP A 128 6.83 11.69 -0.25
N GLY A 129 8.11 11.39 -0.02
CA GLY A 129 9.12 12.38 0.36
C GLY A 129 9.34 13.48 -0.69
N SER A 130 9.02 13.21 -1.97
CA SER A 130 9.11 14.20 -3.05
C SER A 130 7.93 15.18 -3.12
N TYR A 131 6.85 14.92 -2.39
CA TYR A 131 5.68 15.79 -2.40
C TYR A 131 5.89 17.04 -1.55
N PRO A 132 5.36 18.21 -1.97
CA PRO A 132 5.33 19.38 -1.12
C PRO A 132 4.55 19.09 0.17
N TRP A 133 5.00 19.64 1.29
CA TRP A 133 4.43 19.36 2.61
C TRP A 133 2.91 19.65 2.70
N GLN A 134 2.40 20.62 1.92
CA GLN A 134 0.99 20.96 1.87
C GLN A 134 0.16 19.79 1.32
N LEU A 135 0.66 19.14 0.24
CA LEU A 135 0.01 17.96 -0.32
C LEU A 135 0.10 16.76 0.64
N GLN A 136 1.27 16.54 1.25
CA GLN A 136 1.43 15.49 2.27
C GLN A 136 0.44 15.69 3.43
N TYR A 137 0.29 16.94 3.90
CA TYR A 137 -0.66 17.28 4.96
C TYR A 137 -2.10 16.97 4.56
N LEU A 138 -2.54 17.38 3.37
CA LEU A 138 -3.89 17.12 2.88
C LEU A 138 -4.16 15.62 2.77
N LEU A 139 -3.29 14.88 2.10
CA LEU A 139 -3.43 13.43 1.94
C LEU A 139 -3.47 12.73 3.30
N PHE A 140 -2.61 13.13 4.25
CA PHE A 140 -2.66 12.61 5.60
C PHE A 140 -4.00 12.89 6.29
N GLN A 141 -4.51 14.13 6.26
CA GLN A 141 -5.77 14.47 6.92
C GLN A 141 -6.96 13.67 6.37
N PHE A 142 -7.01 13.46 5.06
CA PHE A 142 -8.09 12.71 4.43
C PHE A 142 -7.98 11.19 4.64
N LEU A 143 -6.77 10.66 4.68
CA LEU A 143 -6.54 9.22 4.58
C LEU A 143 -6.03 8.55 5.87
N LYS A 144 -5.71 9.31 6.92
CA LYS A 144 -5.13 8.79 8.18
C LYS A 144 -5.99 7.75 8.90
N ASN A 145 -7.30 7.78 8.67
CA ASN A 145 -8.24 6.83 9.25
C ASN A 145 -8.69 5.73 8.29
N GLU A 146 -8.23 5.80 7.03
CA GLU A 146 -8.58 4.80 6.01
C GLU A 146 -7.70 3.55 6.16
N PRO A 147 -8.28 2.34 6.32
CA PRO A 147 -7.53 1.11 6.59
C PRO A 147 -6.40 0.82 5.59
N GLY A 148 -6.60 1.18 4.30
CA GLY A 148 -5.60 0.96 3.25
C GLY A 148 -4.43 1.95 3.28
N PHE A 149 -4.53 3.06 3.99
CA PHE A 149 -3.53 4.12 4.01
C PHE A 149 -2.98 4.41 5.41
N SER A 150 -3.78 4.23 6.45
CA SER A 150 -3.39 4.52 7.83
C SER A 150 -2.04 3.92 8.23
N PRO A 151 -1.73 2.64 7.93
CA PRO A 151 -0.45 2.05 8.28
C PRO A 151 0.75 2.67 7.54
N PHE A 152 0.53 3.21 6.35
CA PHE A 152 1.59 3.88 5.58
C PHE A 152 2.10 5.14 6.29
N PHE A 153 1.20 5.89 6.92
CA PHE A 153 1.57 7.10 7.65
C PHE A 153 2.38 6.87 8.93
N GLU A 154 2.54 5.61 9.35
CA GLU A 154 3.46 5.25 10.42
C GLU A 154 4.91 5.05 9.91
N LEU A 155 5.08 4.92 8.59
CA LEU A 155 6.38 4.66 7.96
C LEU A 155 7.04 5.93 7.45
N VAL A 156 6.24 6.97 7.18
CA VAL A 156 6.69 8.19 6.53
C VAL A 156 6.61 9.38 7.48
N ASP A 157 7.47 10.36 7.25
CA ASP A 157 7.37 11.62 7.96
C ASP A 157 6.11 12.36 7.53
N VAL A 158 5.25 12.62 8.50
CA VAL A 158 4.04 13.39 8.31
C VAL A 158 4.27 14.80 8.88
N PRO A 159 3.88 15.85 8.14
CA PRO A 159 4.02 17.21 8.63
C PRO A 159 3.40 17.40 10.01
N ASN A 160 4.18 17.88 10.98
CA ASN A 160 3.72 18.07 12.36
C ASN A 160 2.72 19.22 12.42
N THR A 161 1.45 18.87 12.42
CA THR A 161 0.32 19.80 12.34
C THR A 161 0.07 20.59 13.62
N LEU A 162 0.60 20.12 14.75
CA LEU A 162 0.47 20.83 16.03
C LEU A 162 1.18 22.19 16.04
N LYS A 163 2.26 22.34 15.23
CA LYS A 163 2.99 23.60 15.05
C LYS A 163 2.41 24.46 13.92
N LEU A 164 1.63 23.88 13.03
CA LEU A 164 1.09 24.55 11.86
C LEU A 164 -0.41 24.78 12.09
N ARG A 165 -0.77 25.92 12.69
CA ARG A 165 -2.16 26.43 12.67
C ARG A 165 -2.48 26.89 11.24
N LEU A 166 -2.48 25.93 10.31
CA LEU A 166 -2.87 26.22 8.94
C LEU A 166 -4.36 26.53 8.92
N LYS A 167 -4.69 27.74 8.57
CA LYS A 167 -6.07 28.12 8.28
C LYS A 167 -6.48 27.38 7.00
N ILE A 168 -7.67 26.80 6.99
CA ILE A 168 -8.24 26.14 5.80
C ILE A 168 -8.09 27.02 4.55
N ALA A 169 -8.28 28.34 4.68
CA ALA A 169 -8.10 29.30 3.61
C ALA A 169 -6.68 29.34 3.00
N GLU A 170 -5.64 29.01 3.75
CA GLU A 170 -4.26 28.97 3.24
C GLU A 170 -4.04 27.70 2.40
N ILE A 171 -4.57 26.58 2.85
CA ILE A 171 -4.54 25.32 2.10
C ILE A 171 -5.34 25.46 0.80
N GLN A 172 -6.54 26.03 0.87
CA GLN A 172 -7.38 26.29 -0.31
C GLN A 172 -6.64 27.18 -1.33
N ARG A 173 -6.05 28.28 -0.89
CA ARG A 173 -5.26 29.17 -1.78
C ARG A 173 -4.10 28.42 -2.42
N TRP A 174 -3.33 27.67 -1.63
CA TRP A 174 -2.22 26.88 -2.16
C TRP A 174 -2.70 25.87 -3.19
N PHE A 175 -3.79 25.13 -2.88
CA PHE A 175 -4.34 24.09 -3.76
C PHE A 175 -4.86 24.72 -5.07
N THR A 176 -5.63 25.80 -4.99
CA THR A 176 -6.13 26.54 -6.16
C THR A 176 -4.98 27.03 -7.05
N SER A 177 -3.96 27.64 -6.45
CA SER A 177 -2.82 28.18 -7.21
C SER A 177 -2.01 27.12 -7.95
N ASN A 178 -1.93 25.88 -7.40
CA ASN A 178 -1.08 24.83 -7.98
C ASN A 178 -1.85 23.83 -8.84
N TYR A 179 -3.16 23.70 -8.62
CA TYR A 179 -4.00 22.68 -9.25
C TYR A 179 -5.30 23.22 -9.85
N GLU A 180 -5.38 24.50 -10.15
CA GLU A 180 -6.58 25.17 -10.68
C GLU A 180 -7.17 24.43 -11.88
N LYS A 181 -6.33 23.96 -12.80
CA LYS A 181 -6.76 23.21 -13.99
C LYS A 181 -7.22 21.77 -13.70
N ALA A 182 -6.88 21.23 -12.53
CA ALA A 182 -7.26 19.87 -12.11
C ALA A 182 -8.50 19.87 -11.20
N ILE A 183 -8.91 21.04 -10.71
CA ILE A 183 -10.09 21.17 -9.86
C ILE A 183 -11.33 21.21 -10.76
N CYS A 184 -12.25 20.29 -10.54
CA CYS A 184 -13.56 20.37 -11.16
C CYS A 184 -14.32 21.56 -10.54
N LEU A 185 -14.45 22.64 -11.33
CA LEU A 185 -15.13 23.88 -10.91
C LEU A 185 -16.67 23.76 -10.96
N ARG A 186 -17.24 22.56 -10.72
CA ARG A 186 -18.68 22.45 -10.53
C ARG A 186 -19.06 23.21 -9.26
N GLN A 187 -20.06 24.08 -9.39
CA GLN A 187 -20.61 24.89 -8.29
C GLN A 187 -20.99 24.06 -7.05
N ASP A 188 -21.34 22.80 -7.25
CA ASP A 188 -21.68 21.84 -6.21
C ASP A 188 -20.49 21.57 -5.25
N PHE A 189 -19.26 21.55 -5.77
CA PHE A 189 -18.03 21.34 -4.99
C PHE A 189 -17.66 22.56 -4.13
N GLN A 190 -18.06 23.76 -4.52
CA GLN A 190 -17.77 24.98 -3.74
C GLN A 190 -18.63 25.08 -2.47
N ASN A 191 -19.74 24.38 -2.41
CA ASN A 191 -20.65 24.40 -1.28
C ASN A 191 -20.28 23.37 -0.19
N GLU A 192 -19.51 22.34 -0.51
CA GLU A 192 -19.06 21.33 0.46
C GLU A 192 -17.87 21.79 1.32
N TRP A 193 -17.23 22.91 0.98
CA TRP A 193 -16.10 23.48 1.72
C TRP A 193 -16.48 24.63 2.66
N LYS A 194 -17.78 24.91 2.82
CA LYS A 194 -18.35 25.83 3.81
C LYS A 194 -18.82 25.10 5.05
#